data_900a688d6a7b65c806ffa2719c97e80d
#
_entry.id   900a688d6a7b65c806ffa2719c97e80d
#
_cell.length_a   1.000
_cell.length_b   1.000
_cell.length_c   1.000
_cell.angle_alpha   90.00
_cell.angle_beta   90.00
_cell.angle_gamma   90.00
#
_symmetry.space_group_name_H-M   'P 1'
#
loop_
_entity.id
_entity.type
_entity.pdbx_description
1 polymer ?
#
loop_
_entity_poly.entity_id
_entity_poly.type
_entity_poly.pdbx_seq_one_letter_code
_entity_poly.pdbx_strand_id
1 'polypeptide(L)'
;MDSAAPVSEVRRNTYRLWIVTGLHAVGWALVYAEAQRTWGQSRGRFHVKNDWTGDGLSQNDEASHLFFGYTLTRTLSGQWRWGGMTPRRSRTIGAAESALALTLVEVMDAFNPAQGLGISDLLFDYTGVGAGLWTLSHPGDWTIRTSVKVAAHARVFAETERQSDNYIWWVTYRPQLRWGVKQPLSLGVGHSVRRAPDGITPVRELHFGIGTSLPDLVRTFAPQAARVLGILDFYYFNLNITATVR
;
A
#
# COMPACT_ATOMS: atom_id res chain seq x y z
N MET A 1 38.19 16.87 4.64
CA MET A 1 37.81 17.55 5.90
C MET A 1 36.27 17.58 5.93
N ASP A 2 35.66 16.63 6.62
CA ASP A 2 34.20 16.63 6.84
C ASP A 2 33.86 17.75 7.82
N SER A 3 33.22 18.80 7.36
CA SER A 3 32.71 19.84 8.24
C SER A 3 31.60 19.25 9.10
N ALA A 4 31.80 19.23 10.41
CA ALA A 4 30.77 18.80 11.36
C ALA A 4 29.48 19.61 11.12
N ALA A 5 28.35 18.92 11.05
CA ALA A 5 27.04 19.56 10.89
C ALA A 5 26.79 20.56 12.03
N PRO A 6 26.17 21.71 11.78
CA PRO A 6 25.89 22.69 12.83
C PRO A 6 25.03 22.11 13.95
N VAL A 7 25.30 22.46 15.19
CA VAL A 7 24.65 21.93 16.41
C VAL A 7 23.13 22.00 16.34
N SER A 8 22.58 23.06 15.74
CA SER A 8 21.13 23.21 15.52
C SER A 8 20.53 22.13 14.59
N GLU A 9 21.27 21.69 13.58
CA GLU A 9 20.85 20.65 12.64
C GLU A 9 20.88 19.26 13.29
N VAL A 10 21.93 18.96 14.04
CA VAL A 10 22.04 17.73 14.84
C VAL A 10 20.89 17.63 15.84
N ARG A 11 20.59 18.69 16.58
CA ARG A 11 19.48 18.74 17.55
C ARG A 11 18.13 18.53 16.89
N ARG A 12 17.88 19.16 15.74
CA ARG A 12 16.64 19.01 14.97
C ARG A 12 16.45 17.59 14.46
N ASN A 13 17.49 16.95 13.97
CA ASN A 13 17.43 15.57 13.49
C ASN A 13 17.19 14.58 14.64
N THR A 14 17.80 14.77 15.79
CA THR A 14 17.55 13.96 16.98
C THR A 14 16.10 14.06 17.45
N TYR A 15 15.51 15.25 17.48
CA TYR A 15 14.11 15.45 17.85
C TYR A 15 13.15 14.74 16.88
N ARG A 16 13.38 14.87 15.57
CA ARG A 16 12.57 14.18 14.55
C ARG A 16 12.67 12.66 14.65
N LEU A 17 13.86 12.14 14.94
CA LEU A 17 14.06 10.71 15.14
C LEU A 17 13.25 10.20 16.33
N TRP A 18 13.22 10.91 17.45
CA TRP A 18 12.38 10.54 18.58
C TRP A 18 10.89 10.57 18.26
N ILE A 19 10.43 11.56 17.50
CA ILE A 19 9.02 11.61 17.03
C ILE A 19 8.71 10.38 16.19
N VAL A 20 9.54 10.06 15.20
CA VAL A 20 9.31 8.88 14.33
C VAL A 20 9.31 7.61 15.15
N THR A 21 10.29 7.42 16.03
CA THR A 21 10.35 6.23 16.91
C THR A 21 9.10 6.12 17.77
N GLY A 22 8.63 7.22 18.35
CA GLY A 22 7.41 7.25 19.14
C GLY A 22 6.15 6.91 18.30
N LEU A 23 6.04 7.46 17.10
CA LEU A 23 4.94 7.14 16.16
C LEU A 23 4.94 5.66 15.78
N HIS A 24 6.10 5.08 15.49
CA HIS A 24 6.21 3.66 15.19
C HIS A 24 5.86 2.79 16.40
N ALA A 25 6.33 3.16 17.61
CA ALA A 25 5.96 2.44 18.84
C ALA A 25 4.44 2.46 19.08
N VAL A 26 3.78 3.60 18.88
CA VAL A 26 2.31 3.73 18.95
C VAL A 26 1.66 2.91 17.84
N GLY A 27 2.17 2.98 16.61
CA GLY A 27 1.68 2.18 15.49
C GLY A 27 1.71 0.68 15.79
N TRP A 28 2.83 0.17 16.29
CA TRP A 28 2.96 -1.23 16.71
C TRP A 28 2.05 -1.61 17.87
N ALA A 29 1.85 -0.71 18.84
CA ALA A 29 0.89 -0.94 19.93
C ALA A 29 -0.55 -1.02 19.42
N LEU A 30 -0.93 -0.20 18.43
CA LEU A 30 -2.25 -0.26 17.79
C LEU A 30 -2.41 -1.53 16.96
N VAL A 31 -1.40 -1.95 16.19
CA VAL A 31 -1.39 -3.23 15.48
C VAL A 31 -1.58 -4.39 16.45
N TYR A 32 -0.87 -4.38 17.58
CA TYR A 32 -1.02 -5.40 18.63
C TYR A 32 -2.43 -5.40 19.24
N ALA A 33 -2.97 -4.23 19.57
CA ALA A 33 -4.32 -4.11 20.14
C ALA A 33 -5.38 -4.61 19.16
N GLU A 34 -5.28 -4.25 17.88
CA GLU A 34 -6.16 -4.73 16.84
C GLU A 34 -6.01 -6.24 16.63
N ALA A 35 -4.80 -6.75 16.66
CA ALA A 35 -4.53 -8.18 16.60
C ALA A 35 -5.22 -8.94 17.75
N GLN A 36 -5.16 -8.42 18.98
CA GLN A 36 -5.87 -9.04 20.11
C GLN A 36 -7.38 -8.96 19.93
N ARG A 37 -7.91 -7.91 19.35
CA ARG A 37 -9.34 -7.76 19.08
C ARG A 37 -9.82 -8.75 18.00
N THR A 38 -9.09 -8.87 16.92
CA THR A 38 -9.48 -9.64 15.73
C THR A 38 -9.22 -11.15 15.91
N TRP A 39 -8.04 -11.52 16.43
CA TRP A 39 -7.61 -12.92 16.52
C TRP A 39 -7.58 -13.47 17.97
N GLY A 40 -7.71 -12.62 18.99
CA GLY A 40 -7.56 -13.04 20.39
C GLY A 40 -8.63 -13.98 20.91
N GLN A 41 -9.83 -13.99 20.30
CA GLN A 41 -10.99 -14.73 20.77
C GLN A 41 -11.21 -16.09 20.10
N SER A 42 -10.58 -16.36 18.96
CA SER A 42 -10.76 -17.60 18.19
C SER A 42 -9.41 -18.17 17.76
N ARG A 43 -8.72 -18.83 18.68
CA ARG A 43 -7.46 -19.51 18.35
C ARG A 43 -7.73 -20.96 17.96
N GLY A 44 -7.54 -21.26 16.68
CA GLY A 44 -7.55 -22.62 16.14
C GLY A 44 -6.17 -23.27 16.13
N ARG A 45 -6.05 -24.40 15.44
CA ARG A 45 -4.77 -25.00 15.12
C ARG A 45 -4.17 -24.31 13.90
N PHE A 46 -2.84 -24.26 13.84
CA PHE A 46 -2.14 -23.79 12.65
C PHE A 46 -2.61 -24.55 11.41
N HIS A 47 -2.99 -23.82 10.37
CA HIS A 47 -3.30 -24.39 9.07
C HIS A 47 -2.99 -23.40 7.95
N VAL A 48 -2.81 -23.96 6.75
CA VAL A 48 -2.56 -23.24 5.51
C VAL A 48 -3.84 -23.27 4.68
N LYS A 49 -4.25 -22.16 4.13
CA LYS A 49 -5.41 -22.08 3.20
C LYS A 49 -4.94 -22.19 1.74
N ASN A 50 -5.82 -22.64 0.87
CA ASN A 50 -5.65 -22.43 -0.58
C ASN A 50 -6.27 -21.07 -0.93
N ASP A 51 -5.45 -20.05 -0.92
CA ASP A 51 -5.79 -18.65 -1.16
C ASP A 51 -5.79 -18.28 -2.66
N TRP A 52 -5.09 -19.05 -3.51
CA TRP A 52 -5.00 -18.74 -4.94
C TRP A 52 -6.30 -19.02 -5.71
N THR A 53 -7.00 -20.10 -5.39
CA THR A 53 -8.23 -20.52 -6.10
C THR A 53 -9.38 -20.90 -5.18
N GLY A 54 -9.12 -21.06 -3.89
CA GLY A 54 -10.05 -21.62 -2.93
C GLY A 54 -10.92 -20.63 -2.16
N ASP A 55 -10.54 -19.35 -2.14
CA ASP A 55 -11.19 -18.32 -1.34
C ASP A 55 -12.34 -17.59 -2.06
N GLY A 56 -12.49 -17.78 -3.37
CA GLY A 56 -13.51 -17.09 -4.17
C GLY A 56 -13.27 -15.59 -4.33
N LEU A 57 -12.04 -15.08 -4.11
CA LEU A 57 -11.67 -13.68 -4.21
C LEU A 57 -11.07 -13.31 -5.58
N SER A 58 -10.72 -14.32 -6.41
CA SER A 58 -10.21 -14.13 -7.79
C SER A 58 -9.02 -13.18 -7.86
N GLN A 59 -8.04 -13.40 -7.00
CA GLN A 59 -6.79 -12.66 -6.87
C GLN A 59 -6.98 -11.16 -6.49
N ASN A 60 -8.13 -10.80 -5.97
CA ASN A 60 -8.37 -9.44 -5.49
C ASN A 60 -7.69 -9.19 -4.13
N ASP A 61 -7.56 -10.25 -3.34
CA ASP A 61 -6.86 -10.24 -2.06
C ASP A 61 -5.36 -10.08 -2.27
N GLU A 62 -4.78 -10.90 -3.15
CA GLU A 62 -3.36 -10.81 -3.52
C GLU A 62 -3.00 -9.42 -4.10
N ALA A 63 -3.91 -8.83 -4.88
CA ALA A 63 -3.70 -7.46 -5.36
C ALA A 63 -3.70 -6.44 -4.22
N SER A 64 -4.49 -6.66 -3.17
CA SER A 64 -4.47 -5.84 -1.96
C SER A 64 -3.17 -6.02 -1.18
N HIS A 65 -2.69 -7.24 -1.00
CA HIS A 65 -1.41 -7.55 -0.35
C HIS A 65 -0.24 -6.89 -1.08
N LEU A 66 -0.19 -6.97 -2.41
CA LEU A 66 0.79 -6.26 -3.24
C LEU A 66 0.77 -4.74 -2.98
N PHE A 67 -0.42 -4.16 -2.95
CA PHE A 67 -0.60 -2.73 -2.71
C PHE A 67 -0.17 -2.35 -1.29
N PHE A 68 -0.54 -3.11 -0.28
CA PHE A 68 -0.17 -2.83 1.12
C PHE A 68 1.34 -2.97 1.32
N GLY A 69 1.97 -4.02 0.80
CA GLY A 69 3.42 -4.19 0.85
C GLY A 69 4.18 -3.01 0.22
N TYR A 70 3.73 -2.59 -0.96
CA TYR A 70 4.27 -1.43 -1.66
C TYR A 70 4.11 -0.12 -0.89
N THR A 71 2.88 0.17 -0.46
CA THR A 71 2.54 1.45 0.17
C THR A 71 3.16 1.57 1.55
N LEU A 72 3.09 0.51 2.36
CA LEU A 72 3.65 0.48 3.70
C LEU A 72 5.16 0.67 3.67
N THR A 73 5.87 -0.04 2.78
CA THR A 73 7.33 0.12 2.60
C THR A 73 7.71 1.57 2.28
N ARG A 74 6.99 2.21 1.37
CA ARG A 74 7.26 3.62 1.00
C ARG A 74 6.96 4.58 2.14
N THR A 75 5.86 4.38 2.83
CA THR A 75 5.43 5.22 3.95
C THR A 75 6.41 5.14 5.12
N LEU A 76 6.74 3.94 5.59
CA LEU A 76 7.65 3.74 6.70
C LEU A 76 9.08 4.24 6.35
N SER A 77 9.54 3.95 5.13
CA SER A 77 10.83 4.49 4.66
C SER A 77 10.85 6.02 4.62
N GLY A 78 9.74 6.63 4.19
CA GLY A 78 9.57 8.09 4.17
C GLY A 78 9.63 8.70 5.57
N GLN A 79 8.98 8.07 6.55
CA GLN A 79 8.99 8.49 7.94
C GLN A 79 10.41 8.41 8.55
N TRP A 80 11.12 7.30 8.39
CA TRP A 80 12.51 7.16 8.83
C TRP A 80 13.44 8.17 8.13
N ARG A 81 13.21 8.44 6.84
CA ARG A 81 13.95 9.46 6.10
C ARG A 81 13.72 10.86 6.66
N TRP A 82 12.47 11.20 7.00
CA TRP A 82 12.12 12.45 7.65
C TRP A 82 12.74 12.56 9.04
N GLY A 83 12.84 11.45 9.76
CA GLY A 83 13.55 11.33 11.06
C GLY A 83 15.06 11.58 10.99
N GLY A 84 15.62 11.78 9.76
CA GLY A 84 17.03 12.09 9.56
C GLY A 84 17.92 10.90 9.22
N MET A 85 17.36 9.72 9.04
CA MET A 85 18.15 8.57 8.59
C MET A 85 18.65 8.74 7.15
N THR A 86 19.77 8.08 6.84
CA THR A 86 20.28 8.03 5.46
C THR A 86 19.29 7.33 4.53
N PRO A 87 19.28 7.62 3.21
CA PRO A 87 18.37 6.97 2.26
C PRO A 87 18.45 5.44 2.31
N ARG A 88 19.64 4.87 2.44
CA ARG A 88 19.85 3.43 2.51
C ARG A 88 19.22 2.84 3.81
N ARG A 89 19.55 3.41 4.97
CA ARG A 89 19.00 2.92 6.25
C ARG A 89 17.49 3.04 6.34
N SER A 90 16.93 4.18 5.93
CA SER A 90 15.48 4.39 5.97
C SER A 90 14.74 3.38 5.10
N ARG A 91 15.24 3.07 3.90
CA ARG A 91 14.66 2.06 3.01
C ARG A 91 14.74 0.66 3.61
N THR A 92 15.91 0.27 4.14
CA THR A 92 16.09 -1.06 4.73
C THR A 92 15.18 -1.26 5.94
N ILE A 93 15.12 -0.29 6.86
CA ILE A 93 14.27 -0.40 8.05
C ILE A 93 12.79 -0.38 7.67
N GLY A 94 12.36 0.56 6.82
CA GLY A 94 10.98 0.63 6.40
C GLY A 94 10.49 -0.63 5.67
N ALA A 95 11.35 -1.25 4.85
CA ALA A 95 11.01 -2.51 4.20
C ALA A 95 10.96 -3.69 5.19
N ALA A 96 11.90 -3.73 6.14
CA ALA A 96 11.90 -4.78 7.17
C ALA A 96 10.67 -4.68 8.08
N GLU A 97 10.28 -3.48 8.49
CA GLU A 97 9.06 -3.26 9.26
C GLU A 97 7.80 -3.62 8.48
N SER A 98 7.74 -3.25 7.20
CA SER A 98 6.62 -3.62 6.32
C SER A 98 6.50 -5.14 6.20
N ALA A 99 7.59 -5.81 5.86
CA ALA A 99 7.61 -7.27 5.76
C ALA A 99 7.22 -7.95 7.08
N LEU A 100 7.73 -7.45 8.22
CA LEU A 100 7.38 -7.98 9.54
C LEU A 100 5.91 -7.80 9.86
N ALA A 101 5.34 -6.63 9.61
CA ALA A 101 3.94 -6.35 9.90
C ALA A 101 3.01 -7.27 9.11
N LEU A 102 3.25 -7.42 7.80
CA LEU A 102 2.45 -8.27 6.93
C LEU A 102 2.61 -9.75 7.30
N THR A 103 3.84 -10.20 7.55
CA THR A 103 4.08 -11.59 8.02
C THR A 103 3.35 -11.89 9.33
N LEU A 104 3.30 -10.93 10.25
CA LEU A 104 2.59 -11.13 11.52
C LEU A 104 1.07 -11.27 11.31
N VAL A 105 0.48 -10.56 10.35
CA VAL A 105 -0.94 -10.74 9.97
C VAL A 105 -1.16 -12.17 9.49
N GLU A 106 -0.36 -12.65 8.52
CA GLU A 106 -0.49 -14.00 7.97
C GLU A 106 -0.26 -15.10 9.03
N VAL A 107 0.70 -14.89 9.94
CA VAL A 107 0.93 -15.82 11.06
C VAL A 107 -0.27 -15.83 12.01
N MET A 108 -0.93 -14.70 12.24
CA MET A 108 -2.13 -14.66 13.08
C MET A 108 -3.31 -15.34 12.38
N ASP A 109 -3.47 -15.13 11.08
CA ASP A 109 -4.48 -15.80 10.26
C ASP A 109 -4.28 -17.32 10.23
N ALA A 110 -3.03 -17.80 10.28
CA ALA A 110 -2.72 -19.22 10.36
C ALA A 110 -3.39 -19.94 11.55
N PHE A 111 -3.70 -19.22 12.62
CA PHE A 111 -4.38 -19.72 13.81
C PHE A 111 -5.86 -19.35 13.87
N ASN A 112 -6.38 -18.62 12.90
CA ASN A 112 -7.80 -18.28 12.81
C ASN A 112 -8.54 -19.37 12.04
N PRO A 113 -9.54 -20.06 12.63
CA PRO A 113 -10.25 -21.14 11.95
C PRO A 113 -10.95 -20.76 10.64
N ALA A 114 -11.27 -19.47 10.48
CA ALA A 114 -11.95 -18.95 9.29
C ALA A 114 -10.99 -18.47 8.18
N GLN A 115 -9.71 -18.27 8.51
CA GLN A 115 -8.71 -17.71 7.57
C GLN A 115 -7.70 -18.77 7.15
N GLY A 116 -6.62 -18.94 7.89
CA GLY A 116 -5.48 -19.77 7.54
C GLY A 116 -4.35 -18.95 6.91
N LEU A 117 -3.11 -19.49 6.98
CA LEU A 117 -1.95 -18.86 6.36
C LEU A 117 -2.07 -18.87 4.84
N GLY A 118 -2.05 -17.70 4.23
CA GLY A 118 -2.03 -17.50 2.79
C GLY A 118 -0.60 -17.53 2.23
N ILE A 119 -0.27 -18.54 1.43
CA ILE A 119 1.06 -18.57 0.77
C ILE A 119 1.12 -17.54 -0.35
N SER A 120 0.04 -17.39 -1.12
CA SER A 120 -0.03 -16.35 -2.16
C SER A 120 -0.02 -14.97 -1.55
N ASP A 121 -0.73 -14.75 -0.44
CA ASP A 121 -0.75 -13.48 0.28
C ASP A 121 0.67 -13.06 0.70
N LEU A 122 1.44 -13.97 1.34
CA LEU A 122 2.84 -13.72 1.67
C LEU A 122 3.71 -13.40 0.44
N LEU A 123 3.50 -14.12 -0.67
CA LEU A 123 4.24 -13.87 -1.91
C LEU A 123 3.97 -12.47 -2.46
N PHE A 124 2.70 -12.06 -2.45
CA PHE A 124 2.30 -10.74 -2.93
C PHE A 124 2.70 -9.63 -1.97
N ASP A 125 2.68 -9.84 -0.66
CA ASP A 125 3.24 -8.96 0.35
C ASP A 125 4.71 -8.65 0.08
N TYR A 126 5.53 -9.67 -0.07
CA TYR A 126 6.96 -9.48 -0.31
C TYR A 126 7.26 -8.94 -1.70
N THR A 127 6.44 -9.26 -2.70
CA THR A 127 6.53 -8.64 -4.02
C THR A 127 6.21 -7.14 -3.93
N GLY A 128 5.21 -6.76 -3.15
CA GLY A 128 4.89 -5.36 -2.86
C GLY A 128 6.02 -4.64 -2.13
N VAL A 129 6.60 -5.27 -1.10
CA VAL A 129 7.77 -4.73 -0.38
C VAL A 129 8.94 -4.52 -1.36
N GLY A 130 9.23 -5.50 -2.20
CA GLY A 130 10.28 -5.43 -3.22
C GLY A 130 10.03 -4.31 -4.23
N ALA A 131 8.79 -4.17 -4.72
CA ALA A 131 8.39 -3.09 -5.63
C ALA A 131 8.52 -1.71 -4.95
N GLY A 132 8.17 -1.60 -3.67
CA GLY A 132 8.37 -0.39 -2.87
C GLY A 132 9.85 0.00 -2.75
N LEU A 133 10.71 -0.97 -2.43
CA LEU A 133 12.16 -0.78 -2.38
C LEU A 133 12.73 -0.39 -3.75
N TRP A 134 12.28 -1.05 -4.80
CA TRP A 134 12.71 -0.75 -6.16
C TRP A 134 12.40 0.69 -6.54
N THR A 135 11.15 1.14 -6.36
CA THR A 135 10.72 2.49 -6.73
C THR A 135 11.38 3.57 -5.87
N LEU A 136 11.71 3.29 -4.61
CA LEU A 136 12.49 4.18 -3.76
C LEU A 136 13.97 4.26 -4.14
N SER A 137 14.49 3.21 -4.77
CA SER A 137 15.88 3.14 -5.22
C SER A 137 16.08 3.66 -6.63
N HIS A 138 15.07 3.48 -7.47
CA HIS A 138 15.01 3.88 -8.86
C HIS A 138 13.78 4.75 -9.08
N PRO A 139 13.82 6.03 -8.67
CA PRO A 139 12.68 6.92 -8.85
C PRO A 139 12.30 6.98 -10.32
N GLY A 140 11.15 6.45 -10.64
CA GLY A 140 10.61 6.36 -11.98
C GLY A 140 9.18 6.86 -12.04
N ASP A 141 8.54 6.60 -13.17
CA ASP A 141 7.18 7.05 -13.44
C ASP A 141 6.13 5.97 -13.11
N TRP A 142 6.57 4.82 -12.60
CA TRP A 142 5.69 3.72 -12.20
C TRP A 142 5.29 3.83 -10.73
N THR A 143 3.99 3.60 -10.45
CA THR A 143 3.45 3.64 -9.09
C THR A 143 2.32 2.62 -8.95
N ILE A 144 2.23 1.94 -7.79
CA ILE A 144 1.08 1.11 -7.43
C ILE A 144 0.14 1.97 -6.60
N ARG A 145 -1.14 2.01 -6.97
CA ARG A 145 -2.17 2.86 -6.36
C ARG A 145 -3.48 2.10 -6.21
N THR A 146 -4.41 2.70 -5.50
CA THR A 146 -5.79 2.21 -5.41
C THR A 146 -6.78 3.33 -5.73
N SER A 147 -7.99 2.94 -6.10
CA SER A 147 -9.15 3.83 -6.10
C SER A 147 -10.40 3.08 -5.63
N VAL A 148 -11.38 3.82 -5.13
CA VAL A 148 -12.66 3.27 -4.71
C VAL A 148 -13.58 3.23 -5.93
N LYS A 149 -14.32 2.13 -6.13
CA LYS A 149 -15.35 2.05 -7.16
C LYS A 149 -16.46 3.07 -6.89
N VAL A 150 -16.97 3.71 -7.94
CA VAL A 150 -18.03 4.73 -7.81
C VAL A 150 -19.26 4.18 -7.08
N ALA A 151 -19.68 2.94 -7.39
CA ALA A 151 -20.79 2.29 -6.71
C ALA A 151 -20.55 1.96 -5.23
N ALA A 152 -19.29 1.97 -4.78
CA ALA A 152 -18.89 1.61 -3.43
C ALA A 152 -18.71 2.84 -2.51
N HIS A 153 -18.68 4.06 -3.03
CA HIS A 153 -18.45 5.26 -2.21
C HIS A 153 -19.42 5.42 -1.04
N ALA A 154 -20.65 4.96 -1.19
CA ALA A 154 -21.64 4.96 -0.10
C ALA A 154 -21.46 3.80 0.90
N ARG A 155 -20.61 2.82 0.61
CA ARG A 155 -20.44 1.58 1.38
C ARG A 155 -19.02 1.38 1.92
N VAL A 156 -18.10 2.28 1.67
CA VAL A 156 -16.67 2.16 2.05
C VAL A 156 -16.48 1.94 3.56
N PHE A 157 -17.42 2.40 4.36
CA PHE A 157 -17.40 2.25 5.83
C PHE A 157 -18.37 1.17 6.35
N ALA A 158 -19.10 0.46 5.45
CA ALA A 158 -19.91 -0.66 5.88
C ALA A 158 -19.01 -1.88 6.09
N GLU A 159 -19.10 -2.50 7.25
CA GLU A 159 -18.45 -3.77 7.53
C GLU A 159 -19.01 -4.83 6.58
N THR A 160 -18.25 -5.19 5.58
CA THR A 160 -18.55 -6.30 4.68
C THR A 160 -17.39 -7.29 4.71
N GLU A 161 -17.69 -8.57 4.72
CA GLU A 161 -16.69 -9.65 4.69
C GLU A 161 -15.77 -9.60 3.46
N ARG A 162 -16.06 -8.71 2.50
CA ARG A 162 -15.35 -8.58 1.21
C ARG A 162 -15.05 -7.13 0.89
N GLN A 163 -14.40 -6.44 1.81
CA GLN A 163 -14.06 -5.02 1.64
C GLN A 163 -13.19 -4.76 0.41
N SER A 164 -12.31 -5.70 0.05
CA SER A 164 -11.44 -5.59 -1.13
C SER A 164 -12.21 -5.43 -2.44
N ASP A 165 -13.46 -5.95 -2.54
CA ASP A 165 -14.31 -5.80 -3.73
C ASP A 165 -14.70 -4.33 -4.02
N ASN A 166 -14.54 -3.44 -3.07
CA ASN A 166 -14.85 -2.00 -3.21
C ASN A 166 -13.72 -1.22 -3.90
N TYR A 167 -12.58 -1.82 -4.11
CA TYR A 167 -11.38 -1.15 -4.62
C TYR A 167 -11.02 -1.61 -6.02
N ILE A 168 -10.30 -0.75 -6.72
CA ILE A 168 -9.56 -1.06 -7.93
C ILE A 168 -8.08 -0.90 -7.61
N TRP A 169 -7.28 -1.91 -7.89
CA TRP A 169 -5.85 -1.95 -7.67
C TRP A 169 -5.14 -1.60 -8.98
N TRP A 170 -4.31 -0.56 -8.97
CA TRP A 170 -3.74 0.04 -10.16
C TRP A 170 -2.23 -0.10 -10.20
N VAL A 171 -1.70 -0.44 -11.37
CA VAL A 171 -0.34 -0.10 -11.76
C VAL A 171 -0.42 1.10 -12.70
N THR A 172 0.19 2.20 -12.32
CA THR A 172 0.11 3.46 -13.06
C THR A 172 1.48 3.84 -13.61
N TYR A 173 1.48 4.42 -14.79
CA TYR A 173 2.66 4.96 -15.45
C TYR A 173 2.43 6.41 -15.84
N ARG A 174 3.37 7.29 -15.48
CA ARG A 174 3.35 8.70 -15.85
C ARG A 174 4.33 8.93 -17.00
N PRO A 175 3.84 9.07 -18.25
CA PRO A 175 4.72 9.30 -19.39
C PRO A 175 5.42 10.65 -19.28
N GLN A 176 6.74 10.65 -19.48
CA GLN A 176 7.52 11.89 -19.58
C GLN A 176 7.33 12.47 -20.99
N LEU A 177 6.62 13.58 -21.07
CA LEU A 177 6.51 14.30 -22.34
C LEU A 177 7.85 14.99 -22.65
N ARG A 178 8.35 14.79 -23.86
CA ARG A 178 9.66 15.30 -24.35
C ARG A 178 9.84 16.83 -24.25
N TRP A 179 8.82 17.57 -23.89
CA TRP A 179 8.80 19.03 -23.86
C TRP A 179 8.99 19.64 -22.48
N GLY A 180 9.47 18.87 -21.52
CA GLY A 180 9.79 19.39 -20.16
C GLY A 180 8.57 19.78 -19.33
N VAL A 181 7.37 19.61 -19.85
CA VAL A 181 6.13 19.89 -19.11
C VAL A 181 5.91 18.76 -18.10
N LYS A 182 5.97 19.09 -16.82
CA LYS A 182 5.61 18.17 -15.73
C LYS A 182 4.09 17.98 -15.73
N GLN A 183 3.63 16.99 -16.45
CA GLN A 183 2.20 16.68 -16.44
C GLN A 183 1.82 15.88 -15.19
N PRO A 184 0.65 16.15 -14.60
CA PRO A 184 0.17 15.40 -13.44
C PRO A 184 -0.50 14.07 -13.81
N LEU A 185 -0.76 13.81 -15.09
CA LEU A 185 -1.56 12.67 -15.54
C LEU A 185 -0.72 11.40 -15.68
N SER A 186 -1.31 10.29 -15.28
CA SER A 186 -0.79 8.93 -15.41
C SER A 186 -1.79 8.06 -16.18
N LEU A 187 -1.27 7.09 -16.91
CA LEU A 187 -2.06 5.99 -17.46
C LEU A 187 -2.06 4.85 -16.45
N GLY A 188 -3.17 4.14 -16.31
CA GLY A 188 -3.31 3.04 -15.38
C GLY A 188 -3.90 1.80 -16.00
N VAL A 189 -3.38 0.63 -15.59
CA VAL A 189 -4.02 -0.65 -15.76
C VAL A 189 -4.43 -1.12 -14.37
N GLY A 190 -5.70 -1.48 -14.19
CA GLY A 190 -6.26 -1.84 -12.89
C GLY A 190 -6.97 -3.19 -12.92
N HIS A 191 -6.97 -3.83 -11.76
CA HIS A 191 -7.72 -5.05 -11.47
C HIS A 191 -8.74 -4.81 -10.37
N SER A 192 -9.92 -5.40 -10.50
CA SER A 192 -10.90 -5.50 -9.43
C SER A 192 -11.80 -6.73 -9.64
N VAL A 193 -12.61 -7.00 -8.65
CA VAL A 193 -13.63 -8.05 -8.72
C VAL A 193 -14.99 -7.44 -8.41
N ARG A 194 -16.01 -7.80 -9.20
CA ARG A 194 -17.41 -7.57 -8.86
C ARG A 194 -18.09 -8.90 -8.60
N ARG A 195 -19.21 -8.87 -7.90
CA ARG A 195 -20.05 -10.08 -7.77
C ARG A 195 -21.06 -10.17 -8.91
N ALA A 196 -21.28 -11.39 -9.36
CA ALA A 196 -22.36 -11.71 -10.29
C ALA A 196 -23.73 -11.42 -9.63
N PRO A 197 -24.86 -11.50 -10.36
CA PRO A 197 -26.18 -11.28 -9.77
C PRO A 197 -26.56 -12.20 -8.61
N ASP A 198 -25.87 -13.34 -8.47
CA ASP A 198 -26.01 -14.26 -7.33
C ASP A 198 -25.40 -13.72 -6.04
N GLY A 199 -24.65 -12.62 -6.09
CA GLY A 199 -23.93 -12.01 -4.96
C GLY A 199 -22.72 -12.80 -4.47
N ILE A 200 -22.41 -13.94 -5.06
CA ILE A 200 -21.38 -14.88 -4.58
C ILE A 200 -20.25 -15.02 -5.62
N THR A 201 -20.60 -15.32 -6.86
CA THR A 201 -19.62 -15.63 -7.92
C THR A 201 -18.75 -14.42 -8.25
N PRO A 202 -17.41 -14.52 -8.09
CA PRO A 202 -16.52 -13.43 -8.44
C PRO A 202 -16.38 -13.30 -9.97
N VAL A 203 -16.42 -12.09 -10.45
CA VAL A 203 -16.20 -11.75 -11.86
C VAL A 203 -15.07 -10.74 -11.93
N ARG A 204 -13.99 -11.12 -12.61
CA ARG A 204 -12.82 -10.26 -12.77
C ARG A 204 -13.11 -9.08 -13.68
N GLU A 205 -12.59 -7.94 -13.31
CA GLU A 205 -12.67 -6.71 -14.08
C GLU A 205 -11.25 -6.17 -14.34
N LEU A 206 -10.98 -5.90 -15.60
CA LEU A 206 -9.77 -5.21 -16.05
C LEU A 206 -10.14 -3.77 -16.38
N HIS A 207 -9.36 -2.82 -15.84
CA HIS A 207 -9.60 -1.39 -16.00
C HIS A 207 -8.44 -0.74 -16.74
N PHE A 208 -8.76 0.17 -17.65
CA PHE A 208 -7.82 1.06 -18.31
C PHE A 208 -8.22 2.49 -17.98
N GLY A 209 -7.33 3.26 -17.37
CA GLY A 209 -7.65 4.57 -16.85
C GLY A 209 -6.59 5.64 -17.17
N ILE A 210 -7.07 6.88 -17.17
CA ILE A 210 -6.22 8.07 -17.13
C ILE A 210 -6.59 8.87 -15.89
N GLY A 211 -5.61 9.35 -15.16
CA GLY A 211 -5.87 10.05 -13.91
C GLY A 211 -4.63 10.64 -13.28
N THR A 212 -4.75 10.99 -11.99
CA THR A 212 -3.69 11.64 -11.22
C THR A 212 -3.76 11.21 -9.75
N SER A 213 -2.72 11.51 -8.99
CA SER A 213 -2.77 11.53 -7.53
C SER A 213 -2.69 12.95 -7.00
N LEU A 214 -3.10 13.15 -5.74
CA LEU A 214 -3.00 14.46 -5.11
C LEU A 214 -1.58 15.04 -5.11
N PRO A 215 -0.53 14.28 -4.77
CA PRO A 215 0.84 14.75 -4.88
C PRO A 215 1.26 15.11 -6.30
N ASP A 216 0.84 14.33 -7.30
CA ASP A 216 1.18 14.60 -8.71
C ASP A 216 0.52 15.90 -9.19
N LEU A 217 -0.74 16.12 -8.83
CA LEU A 217 -1.47 17.35 -9.15
C LEU A 217 -0.80 18.56 -8.50
N VAL A 218 -0.52 18.50 -7.18
CA VAL A 218 0.08 19.60 -6.43
C VAL A 218 1.51 19.91 -6.91
N ARG A 219 2.25 18.91 -7.40
CA ARG A 219 3.63 19.08 -7.90
C ARG A 219 3.73 20.05 -9.06
N THR A 220 2.68 20.23 -9.84
CA THR A 220 2.67 21.15 -11.00
C THR A 220 2.78 22.61 -10.58
N PHE A 221 2.25 23.00 -9.42
CA PHE A 221 2.23 24.38 -8.95
C PHE A 221 2.92 24.59 -7.60
N ALA A 222 3.06 23.56 -6.75
CA ALA A 222 3.69 23.65 -5.43
C ALA A 222 4.58 22.43 -5.13
N PRO A 223 5.76 22.31 -5.77
CA PRO A 223 6.61 21.11 -5.66
C PRO A 223 7.07 20.79 -4.22
N GLN A 224 7.17 21.81 -3.35
CA GLN A 224 7.53 21.60 -1.95
C GLN A 224 6.38 20.96 -1.16
N ALA A 225 5.15 21.42 -1.37
CA ALA A 225 3.96 20.85 -0.76
C ALA A 225 3.73 19.40 -1.25
N ALA A 226 3.96 19.11 -2.52
CA ALA A 226 3.86 17.76 -3.07
C ALA A 226 4.77 16.74 -2.37
N ARG A 227 5.94 17.16 -1.86
CA ARG A 227 6.82 16.29 -1.06
C ARG A 227 6.21 15.90 0.27
N VAL A 228 5.51 16.82 0.93
CA VAL A 228 4.81 16.56 2.19
C VAL A 228 3.59 15.66 1.94
N LEU A 229 2.87 15.92 0.84
CA LEU A 229 1.70 15.13 0.44
C LEU A 229 2.07 13.75 -0.14
N GLY A 230 3.35 13.43 -0.29
CA GLY A 230 3.81 12.16 -0.87
C GLY A 230 3.25 10.90 -0.18
N ILE A 231 2.87 11.00 1.10
CA ILE A 231 2.18 9.94 1.83
C ILE A 231 0.78 9.62 1.25
N LEU A 232 0.17 10.56 0.51
CA LEU A 232 -1.13 10.39 -0.14
C LEU A 232 -1.00 9.91 -1.59
N ASP A 233 0.18 9.48 -2.04
CA ASP A 233 0.42 9.00 -3.41
C ASP A 233 -0.16 7.59 -3.67
N PHE A 234 -0.88 7.06 -2.72
CA PHE A 234 -1.54 5.75 -2.83
C PHE A 234 -2.90 5.80 -3.51
N TYR A 235 -3.54 6.99 -3.66
CA TYR A 235 -4.87 7.11 -4.24
C TYR A 235 -4.83 7.68 -5.65
N TYR A 236 -5.59 7.04 -6.56
CA TYR A 236 -5.66 7.36 -7.99
C TYR A 236 -7.03 7.93 -8.34
N PHE A 237 -7.10 9.23 -8.57
CA PHE A 237 -8.27 9.90 -9.12
C PHE A 237 -8.28 9.69 -10.62
N ASN A 238 -9.24 8.93 -11.15
CA ASN A 238 -9.21 8.48 -12.53
C ASN A 238 -10.56 8.48 -13.23
N LEU A 239 -10.50 8.54 -14.55
CA LEU A 239 -11.56 8.13 -15.46
C LEU A 239 -11.11 6.84 -16.11
N ASN A 240 -11.95 5.82 -16.12
CA ASN A 240 -11.60 4.51 -16.63
C ASN A 240 -12.70 3.87 -17.47
N ILE A 241 -12.28 2.93 -18.31
CA ILE A 241 -13.14 1.95 -18.97
C ILE A 241 -12.88 0.58 -18.35
N THR A 242 -13.92 -0.23 -18.28
CA THR A 242 -13.88 -1.54 -17.61
C THR A 242 -14.24 -2.64 -18.61
N ALA A 243 -13.39 -3.66 -18.66
CA ALA A 243 -13.66 -4.88 -19.40
C ALA A 243 -13.85 -6.04 -18.42
N THR A 244 -14.90 -6.83 -18.62
CA THR A 244 -15.12 -8.05 -17.85
C THR A 244 -14.32 -9.19 -18.45
N VAL A 245 -13.55 -9.89 -17.62
CA VAL A 245 -12.78 -11.07 -18.01
C VAL A 245 -13.51 -12.31 -17.49
N ARG A 246 -13.89 -13.20 -18.41
CA ARG A 246 -14.54 -14.47 -18.09
C ARG A 246 -13.53 -15.60 -17.96
#